data_a8042f24432c85510367b0cf19f9f1ac
#
_entry.id   a8042f24432c85510367b0cf19f9f1ac
#
_cell.length_a   1.000
_cell.length_b   1.000
_cell.length_c   1.000
_cell.angle_alpha   90.00
_cell.angle_beta   90.00
_cell.angle_gamma   90.00
#
_symmetry.space_group_name_H-M   'P 1'
#
loop_
_entity.id
_entity.type
_entity.pdbx_description
1 polymer ?
#
loop_
_entity_poly.entity_id
_entity_poly.type
_entity_poly.pdbx_seq_one_letter_code
_entity_poly.pdbx_strand_id
1 'polypeptide(L)'
;MRQLQQDKDNAFDMEQHRDSVPEEVSGAIDAALEKNELTSQVKIAIDGVCGGGKTTLGEALALRYDCNLFHMDDFFLRGEQRTPERYAQAGGNVDYERFKEEVLDHLADDGGFTYRPFDCVTMELGEPCTVPYKRLNIIEGAYSCHPYFGDIYQVRFFAELSPEEQRARILARNGEEKYKRFVNEWIPMENKYFDAYRIWEKCIRISIT
;
A
#
# COMPACT_ATOMS: atom_id res chain seq x y z
N MET A 1 14.90 1.60 -34.31
CA MET A 1 14.39 0.22 -34.19
C MET A 1 14.44 -0.31 -32.76
N ARG A 2 15.55 -0.20 -32.01
CA ARG A 2 15.60 -0.65 -30.59
C ARG A 2 14.63 0.09 -29.67
N GLN A 3 14.49 1.43 -29.80
CA GLN A 3 13.56 2.23 -28.99
C GLN A 3 12.09 1.82 -29.20
N LEU A 4 11.68 1.61 -30.48
CA LEU A 4 10.34 1.17 -30.84
C LEU A 4 10.02 -0.26 -30.35
N GLN A 5 11.04 -1.12 -30.22
CA GLN A 5 10.86 -2.46 -29.66
C GLN A 5 10.72 -2.38 -28.14
N GLN A 6 11.52 -1.55 -27.47
CA GLN A 6 11.48 -1.35 -26.02
C GLN A 6 10.15 -0.69 -25.58
N ASP A 7 9.63 0.25 -26.38
CA ASP A 7 8.32 0.88 -26.14
C ASP A 7 7.16 -0.13 -26.33
N LYS A 8 7.29 -1.07 -27.27
CA LYS A 8 6.31 -2.15 -27.47
C LYS A 8 6.38 -3.20 -26.35
N ASP A 9 7.58 -3.57 -25.91
CA ASP A 9 7.77 -4.52 -24.82
C ASP A 9 7.26 -3.95 -23.51
N ASN A 10 7.49 -2.65 -23.23
CA ASN A 10 6.91 -1.93 -22.10
C ASN A 10 5.38 -1.82 -22.18
N ALA A 11 4.83 -1.53 -23.37
CA ALA A 11 3.38 -1.45 -23.55
C ALA A 11 2.69 -2.83 -23.38
N PHE A 12 3.33 -3.90 -23.85
CA PHE A 12 2.83 -5.26 -23.67
C PHE A 12 2.89 -5.72 -22.20
N ASP A 13 3.97 -5.37 -21.51
CA ASP A 13 4.13 -5.64 -20.06
C ASP A 13 3.09 -4.87 -19.22
N MET A 14 2.85 -3.61 -19.55
CA MET A 14 1.81 -2.79 -18.93
C MET A 14 0.39 -3.35 -19.17
N GLU A 15 0.11 -3.88 -20.35
CA GLU A 15 -1.20 -4.46 -20.69
C GLU A 15 -1.44 -5.77 -19.93
N GLN A 16 -0.42 -6.63 -19.80
CA GLN A 16 -0.48 -7.84 -18.97
C GLN A 16 -0.66 -7.51 -17.48
N HIS A 17 -0.01 -6.49 -16.97
CA HIS A 17 -0.19 -6.04 -15.58
C HIS A 17 -1.59 -5.48 -15.33
N ARG A 18 -2.17 -4.77 -16.28
CA ARG A 18 -3.55 -4.27 -16.20
C ARG A 18 -4.58 -5.39 -16.10
N ASP A 19 -4.36 -6.48 -16.84
CA ASP A 19 -5.24 -7.65 -16.88
C ASP A 19 -5.04 -8.59 -15.67
N SER A 20 -4.01 -8.38 -14.87
CA SER A 20 -3.72 -9.17 -13.66
C SER A 20 -4.57 -8.81 -12.44
N VAL A 21 -5.41 -7.77 -12.53
CA VAL A 21 -6.29 -7.37 -11.42
C VAL A 21 -7.40 -8.40 -11.25
N PRO A 22 -7.53 -9.06 -10.08
CA PRO A 22 -8.61 -10.01 -9.84
C PRO A 22 -9.98 -9.35 -10.01
N GLU A 23 -10.93 -10.07 -10.62
CA GLU A 23 -12.29 -9.58 -10.88
C GLU A 23 -13.02 -9.18 -9.59
N GLU A 24 -12.81 -9.92 -8.51
CA GLU A 24 -13.33 -9.59 -7.18
C GLU A 24 -12.86 -8.21 -6.70
N VAL A 25 -11.60 -7.87 -6.93
CA VAL A 25 -11.02 -6.58 -6.53
C VAL A 25 -11.60 -5.45 -7.37
N SER A 26 -11.56 -5.60 -8.70
CA SER A 26 -12.10 -4.56 -9.60
C SER A 26 -13.60 -4.38 -9.42
N GLY A 27 -14.38 -5.46 -9.27
CA GLY A 27 -15.82 -5.40 -9.04
C GLY A 27 -16.18 -4.67 -7.72
N ALA A 28 -15.41 -4.88 -6.65
CA ALA A 28 -15.62 -4.17 -5.39
C ALA A 28 -15.31 -2.66 -5.52
N ILE A 29 -14.27 -2.30 -6.27
CA ILE A 29 -13.92 -0.89 -6.53
C ILE A 29 -14.99 -0.22 -7.40
N ASP A 30 -15.42 -0.88 -8.47
CA ASP A 30 -16.46 -0.38 -9.37
C ASP A 30 -17.77 -0.13 -8.61
N ALA A 31 -18.18 -1.09 -7.78
CA ALA A 31 -19.37 -0.94 -6.92
C ALA A 31 -19.23 0.21 -5.92
N ALA A 32 -18.02 0.44 -5.36
CA ALA A 32 -17.78 1.58 -4.49
C ALA A 32 -17.85 2.91 -5.23
N LEU A 33 -17.35 2.97 -6.46
CA LEU A 33 -17.44 4.15 -7.32
C LEU A 33 -18.88 4.46 -7.76
N GLU A 34 -19.68 3.44 -8.03
CA GLU A 34 -21.10 3.61 -8.40
C GLU A 34 -21.95 4.06 -7.21
N LYS A 35 -21.73 3.49 -6.03
CA LYS A 35 -22.52 3.75 -4.82
C LYS A 35 -22.30 5.15 -4.23
N ASN A 36 -21.12 5.72 -4.41
CA ASN A 36 -20.78 7.04 -3.85
C ASN A 36 -21.11 8.15 -4.85
N GLU A 37 -21.48 9.33 -4.32
CA GLU A 37 -21.75 10.50 -5.16
C GLU A 37 -20.52 10.86 -6.02
N LEU A 38 -20.76 11.39 -7.22
CA LEU A 38 -19.68 11.74 -8.16
C LEU A 38 -18.67 12.76 -7.59
N THR A 39 -19.11 13.55 -6.65
CA THR A 39 -18.28 14.55 -5.95
C THR A 39 -17.55 14.01 -4.72
N SER A 40 -17.90 12.80 -4.28
CA SER A 40 -17.30 12.18 -3.10
C SER A 40 -16.04 11.42 -3.48
N GLN A 41 -14.99 11.55 -2.67
CA GLN A 41 -13.80 10.73 -2.81
C GLN A 41 -14.06 9.29 -2.38
N VAL A 42 -13.50 8.35 -3.13
CA VAL A 42 -13.48 6.92 -2.82
C VAL A 42 -12.07 6.54 -2.41
N LYS A 43 -11.94 5.98 -1.21
CA LYS A 43 -10.68 5.53 -0.62
C LYS A 43 -10.69 4.03 -0.47
N ILE A 44 -9.67 3.38 -0.98
CA ILE A 44 -9.48 1.93 -0.95
C ILE A 44 -8.19 1.62 -0.19
N ALA A 45 -8.23 0.67 0.74
CA ALA A 45 -7.02 0.17 1.38
C ALA A 45 -6.67 -1.23 0.87
N ILE A 46 -5.38 -1.49 0.69
CA ILE A 46 -4.81 -2.82 0.41
C ILE A 46 -3.77 -3.10 1.47
N ASP A 47 -4.20 -3.73 2.56
CA ASP A 47 -3.34 -4.17 3.66
C ASP A 47 -2.96 -5.65 3.49
N GLY A 48 -2.15 -6.18 4.37
CA GLY A 48 -1.81 -7.60 4.37
C GLY A 48 -0.31 -7.87 4.54
N VAL A 49 0.02 -9.15 4.52
CA VAL A 49 1.36 -9.63 4.86
C VAL A 49 2.43 -9.17 3.87
N CYS A 50 3.66 -8.96 4.36
CA CYS A 50 4.80 -8.69 3.48
C CYS A 50 5.01 -9.83 2.48
N GLY A 51 5.37 -9.50 1.24
CA GLY A 51 5.42 -10.45 0.13
C GLY A 51 4.06 -10.79 -0.48
N GLY A 52 2.95 -10.24 0.04
CA GLY A 52 1.58 -10.51 -0.40
C GLY A 52 1.20 -9.95 -1.77
N GLY A 53 2.06 -9.21 -2.47
CA GLY A 53 1.79 -8.66 -3.80
C GLY A 53 1.02 -7.34 -3.80
N LYS A 54 0.88 -6.68 -2.65
CA LYS A 54 0.11 -5.42 -2.50
C LYS A 54 0.55 -4.33 -3.47
N THR A 55 1.86 -4.08 -3.57
CA THR A 55 2.42 -3.07 -4.47
C THR A 55 2.13 -3.40 -5.93
N THR A 56 2.33 -4.66 -6.34
CA THR A 56 2.01 -5.10 -7.70
C THR A 56 0.53 -4.91 -8.03
N LEU A 57 -0.37 -5.25 -7.10
CA LEU A 57 -1.80 -5.01 -7.27
C LEU A 57 -2.12 -3.52 -7.32
N GLY A 58 -1.52 -2.71 -6.44
CA GLY A 58 -1.69 -1.25 -6.45
C GLY A 58 -1.28 -0.63 -7.78
N GLU A 59 -0.13 -1.02 -8.31
CA GLU A 59 0.38 -0.58 -9.62
C GLU A 59 -0.54 -1.01 -10.77
N ALA A 60 -1.02 -2.27 -10.77
CA ALA A 60 -1.97 -2.76 -11.75
C ALA A 60 -3.31 -1.99 -11.71
N LEU A 61 -3.78 -1.64 -10.52
CA LEU A 61 -4.95 -0.80 -10.35
C LEU A 61 -4.72 0.63 -10.84
N ALA A 62 -3.54 1.21 -10.62
CA ALA A 62 -3.19 2.53 -11.13
C ALA A 62 -3.09 2.59 -12.66
N LEU A 63 -2.81 1.46 -13.32
CA LEU A 63 -2.90 1.33 -14.78
C LEU A 63 -4.34 1.19 -15.29
N ARG A 64 -5.24 0.66 -14.44
CA ARG A 64 -6.64 0.41 -14.82
C ARG A 64 -7.57 1.58 -14.52
N TYR A 65 -7.32 2.31 -13.45
CA TYR A 65 -8.17 3.39 -12.96
C TYR A 65 -7.44 4.74 -12.96
N ASP A 66 -8.18 5.81 -13.17
CA ASP A 66 -7.69 7.17 -12.90
C ASP A 66 -7.71 7.41 -11.38
N CYS A 67 -6.63 7.05 -10.72
CA CYS A 67 -6.50 7.09 -9.26
C CYS A 67 -5.16 7.66 -8.81
N ASN A 68 -5.09 8.10 -7.55
CA ASN A 68 -3.83 8.24 -6.84
C ASN A 68 -3.49 6.92 -6.15
N LEU A 69 -2.21 6.57 -6.13
CA LEU A 69 -1.67 5.41 -5.41
C LEU A 69 -0.67 5.90 -4.37
N PHE A 70 -0.88 5.53 -3.11
CA PHE A 70 -0.02 5.86 -1.98
C PHE A 70 0.57 4.58 -1.39
N HIS A 71 1.85 4.61 -1.08
CA HIS A 71 2.58 3.51 -0.47
C HIS A 71 2.83 3.80 1.01
N MET A 72 2.38 2.93 1.91
CA MET A 72 2.67 3.09 3.34
C MET A 72 4.16 3.01 3.63
N ASP A 73 4.94 2.36 2.76
CA ASP A 73 6.40 2.29 2.86
C ASP A 73 7.08 3.67 2.75
N ASP A 74 6.43 4.66 2.13
CA ASP A 74 6.89 6.07 2.09
C ASP A 74 6.80 6.77 3.46
N PHE A 75 6.19 6.12 4.43
CA PHE A 75 5.90 6.67 5.75
C PHE A 75 6.52 5.87 6.89
N PHE A 76 7.63 5.20 6.66
CA PHE A 76 8.38 4.62 7.77
C PHE A 76 8.92 5.68 8.72
N LEU A 77 9.13 5.28 9.98
CA LEU A 77 9.63 6.16 11.02
C LEU A 77 10.99 6.76 10.66
N ARG A 78 11.16 8.04 10.91
CA ARG A 78 12.46 8.72 10.90
C ARG A 78 13.29 8.29 12.09
N GLY A 79 14.60 8.53 12.04
CA GLY A 79 15.54 8.04 13.04
C GLY A 79 15.17 8.36 14.48
N GLU A 80 14.76 9.61 14.72
CA GLU A 80 14.38 10.12 16.04
C GLU A 80 13.09 9.52 16.60
N GLN A 81 12.21 8.97 15.74
CA GLN A 81 10.96 8.35 16.15
C GLN A 81 11.11 6.86 16.51
N ARG A 82 12.28 6.25 16.21
CA ARG A 82 12.56 4.81 16.38
C ARG A 82 12.89 4.47 17.80
N THR A 83 11.97 4.67 18.73
CA THR A 83 12.15 4.35 20.15
C THR A 83 11.59 2.97 20.49
N PRO A 84 12.08 2.33 21.59
CA PRO A 84 11.52 1.07 22.05
C PRO A 84 10.01 1.16 22.35
N GLU A 85 9.56 2.30 22.89
CA GLU A 85 8.16 2.57 23.21
C GLU A 85 7.30 2.64 21.94
N ARG A 86 7.82 3.25 20.86
CA ARG A 86 7.14 3.30 19.56
C ARG A 86 7.03 1.91 18.94
N TYR A 87 8.11 1.16 18.91
CA TYR A 87 8.11 -0.22 18.40
C TYR A 87 7.30 -1.20 19.28
N ALA A 88 7.08 -0.87 20.54
CA ALA A 88 6.20 -1.62 21.42
C ALA A 88 4.71 -1.46 21.06
N GLN A 89 4.34 -0.44 20.29
CA GLN A 89 2.95 -0.25 19.82
C GLN A 89 2.63 -1.20 18.67
N ALA A 90 1.38 -1.64 18.58
CA ALA A 90 0.88 -2.35 17.41
C ALA A 90 0.76 -1.36 16.24
N GLY A 91 1.44 -1.65 15.12
CA GLY A 91 1.52 -0.72 13.99
C GLY A 91 2.45 0.47 14.20
N GLY A 92 3.22 0.51 15.30
CA GLY A 92 4.13 1.59 15.62
C GLY A 92 5.38 1.68 14.73
N ASN A 93 5.49 0.83 13.70
CA ASN A 93 6.61 0.81 12.75
C ASN A 93 6.51 1.88 11.65
N VAL A 94 5.37 2.50 11.51
CA VAL A 94 5.06 3.52 10.50
C VAL A 94 4.66 4.83 11.16
N ASP A 95 4.99 5.95 10.52
CA ASP A 95 4.61 7.31 10.90
C ASP A 95 3.16 7.58 10.41
N TYR A 96 2.20 6.90 11.03
CA TYR A 96 0.80 7.01 10.68
C TYR A 96 0.24 8.42 10.96
N GLU A 97 0.84 9.15 11.90
CA GLU A 97 0.52 10.54 12.16
C GLU A 97 0.85 11.41 10.94
N ARG A 98 2.07 11.29 10.42
CA ARG A 98 2.51 12.00 9.23
C ARG A 98 1.72 11.63 7.99
N PHE A 99 1.40 10.33 7.80
CA PHE A 99 0.57 9.91 6.67
C PHE A 99 -0.82 10.54 6.73
N LYS A 100 -1.42 10.59 7.91
CA LYS A 100 -2.72 11.26 8.06
C LYS A 100 -2.61 12.75 7.77
N GLU A 101 -1.64 13.42 8.38
CA GLU A 101 -1.45 14.86 8.31
C GLU A 101 -1.05 15.33 6.90
N GLU A 102 -0.11 14.64 6.23
CA GLU A 102 0.40 15.05 4.92
C GLU A 102 -0.42 14.51 3.73
N VAL A 103 -1.20 13.45 3.91
CA VAL A 103 -1.96 12.81 2.83
C VAL A 103 -3.45 12.80 3.08
N LEU A 104 -3.92 12.10 4.13
CA LEU A 104 -5.36 11.85 4.28
C LEU A 104 -6.17 13.12 4.49
N ASP A 105 -5.63 14.09 5.22
CA ASP A 105 -6.31 15.35 5.53
C ASP A 105 -6.35 16.29 4.30
N HIS A 106 -5.55 16.02 3.25
CA HIS A 106 -5.45 16.82 2.02
C HIS A 106 -6.07 16.18 0.79
N LEU A 107 -6.54 14.93 0.85
CA LEU A 107 -7.10 14.26 -0.32
C LEU A 107 -8.26 15.04 -0.98
N ALA A 108 -9.00 15.83 -0.21
CA ALA A 108 -10.13 16.62 -0.70
C ALA A 108 -9.74 18.00 -1.26
N ASP A 109 -8.48 18.38 -1.22
CA ASP A 109 -8.02 19.68 -1.68
C ASP A 109 -8.07 19.78 -3.21
N ASP A 110 -8.90 20.65 -3.76
CA ASP A 110 -9.13 20.82 -5.21
C ASP A 110 -7.84 21.17 -5.99
N GLY A 111 -6.90 21.86 -5.35
CA GLY A 111 -5.60 22.25 -5.93
C GLY A 111 -4.56 21.14 -5.90
N GLY A 112 -4.88 20.01 -5.28
CA GLY A 112 -3.90 18.98 -4.95
C GLY A 112 -2.95 19.41 -3.82
N PHE A 113 -2.00 18.56 -3.50
CA PHE A 113 -1.04 18.77 -2.40
C PHE A 113 0.32 18.15 -2.71
N THR A 114 1.28 18.28 -1.80
CA THR A 114 2.57 17.60 -1.90
C THR A 114 2.91 16.91 -0.59
N TYR A 115 3.55 15.73 -0.69
CA TYR A 115 4.17 15.06 0.44
C TYR A 115 5.59 14.62 0.06
N ARG A 116 6.39 14.20 1.03
CA ARG A 116 7.75 13.69 0.79
C ARG A 116 7.87 12.24 1.27
N PRO A 117 8.18 11.29 0.36
CA PRO A 117 8.42 9.90 0.78
C PRO A 117 9.68 9.82 1.67
N PHE A 118 9.68 8.90 2.62
CA PHE A 118 10.84 8.61 3.44
C PHE A 118 11.68 7.51 2.78
N ASP A 119 12.94 7.80 2.52
CA ASP A 119 13.89 6.83 1.97
C ASP A 119 14.61 6.08 3.12
N CYS A 120 14.32 4.78 3.24
CA CYS A 120 14.96 3.91 4.23
C CYS A 120 16.45 3.62 3.95
N VAL A 121 16.98 3.96 2.78
CA VAL A 121 18.40 3.77 2.45
C VAL A 121 19.21 4.97 2.93
N THR A 122 18.74 6.18 2.58
CA THR A 122 19.39 7.44 3.01
C THR A 122 18.97 7.85 4.42
N MET A 123 17.85 7.30 4.92
CA MET A 123 17.22 7.68 6.20
C MET A 123 16.75 9.14 6.25
N GLU A 124 16.37 9.68 5.09
CA GLU A 124 15.95 11.07 4.90
C GLU A 124 14.63 11.16 4.12
N LEU A 125 13.99 12.31 4.17
CA LEU A 125 12.84 12.60 3.30
C LEU A 125 13.32 12.89 1.87
N GLY A 126 12.77 12.18 0.90
CA GLY A 126 13.04 12.34 -0.53
C GLY A 126 12.52 13.66 -1.12
N GLU A 127 12.52 13.77 -2.43
CA GLU A 127 11.96 14.92 -3.14
C GLU A 127 10.43 14.98 -2.99
N PRO A 128 9.83 16.17 -3.01
CA PRO A 128 8.39 16.33 -2.92
C PRO A 128 7.65 15.66 -4.09
N CYS A 129 6.65 14.84 -3.77
CA CYS A 129 5.72 14.27 -4.72
C CYS A 129 4.46 15.13 -4.81
N THR A 130 4.11 15.59 -6.01
CA THR A 130 2.87 16.34 -6.24
C THR A 130 1.72 15.38 -6.51
N VAL A 131 0.64 15.52 -5.75
CA VAL A 131 -0.57 14.72 -5.84
C VAL A 131 -1.71 15.59 -6.37
N PRO A 132 -2.24 15.32 -7.58
CA PRO A 132 -3.41 16.02 -8.07
C PRO A 132 -4.67 15.53 -7.37
N TYR A 133 -5.71 16.35 -7.35
CA TYR A 133 -7.03 15.86 -6.92
C TYR A 133 -7.50 14.72 -7.84
N LYS A 134 -7.86 13.59 -7.24
CA LYS A 134 -8.54 12.49 -7.94
C LYS A 134 -9.65 11.92 -7.07
N ARG A 135 -10.69 11.42 -7.71
CA ARG A 135 -11.84 10.83 -7.03
C ARG A 135 -11.48 9.53 -6.34
N LEU A 136 -10.67 8.68 -6.99
CA LEU A 136 -10.22 7.39 -6.44
C LEU A 136 -8.81 7.53 -5.87
N ASN A 137 -8.66 7.10 -4.63
CA ASN A 137 -7.38 7.08 -3.92
C ASN A 137 -7.16 5.69 -3.33
N ILE A 138 -6.07 5.05 -3.71
CA ILE A 138 -5.67 3.72 -3.26
C ILE A 138 -4.49 3.86 -2.32
N ILE A 139 -4.60 3.30 -1.13
CA ILE A 139 -3.55 3.26 -0.12
C ILE A 139 -3.11 1.79 0.04
N GLU A 140 -1.89 1.46 -0.35
CA GLU A 140 -1.37 0.12 -0.24
C GLU A 140 -0.19 0.02 0.73
N GLY A 141 -0.01 -1.15 1.30
CA GLY A 141 1.09 -1.48 2.19
C GLY A 141 0.59 -2.01 3.54
N ALA A 142 1.46 -2.72 4.25
CA ALA A 142 1.21 -3.06 5.64
C ALA A 142 0.92 -1.77 6.42
N TYR A 143 -0.04 -1.84 7.34
CA TYR A 143 -0.53 -0.70 8.13
C TYR A 143 -1.47 0.28 7.41
N SER A 144 -1.86 0.04 6.15
CA SER A 144 -2.81 0.93 5.44
C SER A 144 -4.19 0.98 6.12
N CYS A 145 -4.56 -0.06 6.86
CA CYS A 145 -5.80 -0.11 7.66
C CYS A 145 -5.60 0.30 9.14
N HIS A 146 -4.54 1.06 9.45
CA HIS A 146 -4.26 1.45 10.83
C HIS A 146 -5.44 2.19 11.47
N PRO A 147 -5.91 1.82 12.69
CA PRO A 147 -7.11 2.38 13.31
C PRO A 147 -7.01 3.88 13.61
N TYR A 148 -5.81 4.45 13.63
CA TYR A 148 -5.60 5.89 13.75
C TYR A 148 -6.26 6.69 12.63
N PHE A 149 -6.46 6.10 11.45
CA PHE A 149 -7.12 6.74 10.31
C PHE A 149 -8.65 6.79 10.44
N GLY A 150 -9.23 6.01 11.36
CA GLY A 150 -10.67 5.91 11.52
C GLY A 150 -11.33 5.08 10.39
N ASP A 151 -12.63 5.29 10.20
CA ASP A 151 -13.43 4.56 9.21
C ASP A 151 -13.58 5.38 7.92
N ILE A 152 -12.47 5.52 7.19
CA ILE A 152 -12.38 6.38 5.99
C ILE A 152 -12.52 5.62 4.67
N TYR A 153 -12.35 4.28 4.67
CA TYR A 153 -12.31 3.47 3.46
C TYR A 153 -13.68 2.93 3.06
N GLN A 154 -14.01 3.02 1.79
CA GLN A 154 -15.19 2.40 1.20
C GLN A 154 -14.99 0.89 1.00
N VAL A 155 -13.75 0.48 0.68
CA VAL A 155 -13.37 -0.94 0.57
C VAL A 155 -12.00 -1.14 1.22
N ARG A 156 -11.83 -2.28 1.88
CA ARG A 156 -10.55 -2.74 2.42
C ARG A 156 -10.26 -4.14 1.93
N PHE A 157 -9.08 -4.35 1.41
CA PHE A 157 -8.56 -5.66 1.03
C PHE A 157 -7.46 -6.08 1.99
N PHE A 158 -7.36 -7.37 2.25
CA PHE A 158 -6.26 -7.98 3.00
C PHE A 158 -5.59 -9.03 2.13
N ALA A 159 -4.37 -8.74 1.67
CA ALA A 159 -3.55 -9.67 0.91
C ALA A 159 -2.94 -10.71 1.85
N GLU A 160 -3.38 -11.96 1.70
CA GLU A 160 -2.92 -13.08 2.52
C GLU A 160 -2.03 -14.04 1.73
N LEU A 161 -1.15 -14.71 2.44
CA LEU A 161 -0.33 -15.81 1.95
C LEU A 161 -0.20 -16.87 3.03
N SER A 162 0.03 -18.13 2.62
CA SER A 162 0.55 -19.12 3.55
C SER A 162 1.97 -18.75 3.99
N PRO A 163 2.41 -19.17 5.20
CA PRO A 163 3.78 -18.92 5.65
C PRO A 163 4.84 -19.45 4.69
N GLU A 164 4.56 -20.58 4.02
CA GLU A 164 5.43 -21.21 3.03
C GLU A 164 5.60 -20.34 1.78
N GLU A 165 4.49 -19.84 1.24
CA GLU A 165 4.50 -18.94 0.08
C GLU A 165 5.16 -17.60 0.41
N GLN A 166 4.85 -17.02 1.59
CA GLN A 166 5.48 -15.80 2.06
C GLN A 166 7.01 -15.95 2.11
N ARG A 167 7.48 -17.05 2.71
CA ARG A 167 8.90 -17.37 2.76
C ARG A 167 9.50 -17.46 1.36
N ALA A 168 8.87 -18.22 0.48
CA ALA A 168 9.37 -18.45 -0.89
C ALA A 168 9.49 -17.12 -1.64
N ARG A 169 8.47 -16.27 -1.60
CA ARG A 169 8.46 -14.96 -2.28
C ARG A 169 9.51 -14.00 -1.71
N ILE A 170 9.65 -13.92 -0.39
CA ILE A 170 10.64 -13.04 0.24
C ILE A 170 12.06 -13.52 -0.09
N LEU A 171 12.33 -14.83 -0.03
CA LEU A 171 13.64 -15.39 -0.39
C LEU A 171 13.98 -15.12 -1.86
N ALA A 172 13.05 -15.33 -2.77
CA ALA A 172 13.25 -15.09 -4.21
C ALA A 172 13.57 -13.60 -4.50
N ARG A 173 12.86 -12.67 -3.83
CA ARG A 173 13.02 -11.24 -4.05
C ARG A 173 14.24 -10.64 -3.33
N ASN A 174 14.53 -11.07 -2.12
CA ASN A 174 15.44 -10.37 -1.20
C ASN A 174 16.68 -11.18 -0.82
N GLY A 175 16.69 -12.51 -1.07
CA GLY A 175 17.76 -13.41 -0.65
C GLY A 175 17.76 -13.74 0.85
N GLU A 176 18.59 -14.73 1.23
CA GLU A 176 18.60 -15.27 2.61
C GLU A 176 19.02 -14.25 3.66
N GLU A 177 19.98 -13.38 3.36
CA GLU A 177 20.50 -12.44 4.35
C GLU A 177 19.42 -11.42 4.79
N LYS A 178 18.67 -10.87 3.83
CA LYS A 178 17.55 -9.99 4.15
C LYS A 178 16.37 -10.75 4.76
N TYR A 179 16.14 -12.01 4.34
CA TYR A 179 15.05 -12.83 4.89
C TYR A 179 15.15 -12.99 6.41
N LYS A 180 16.35 -13.12 6.97
CA LYS A 180 16.55 -13.17 8.43
C LYS A 180 15.95 -11.96 9.15
N ARG A 181 16.06 -10.77 8.53
CA ARG A 181 15.48 -9.56 9.08
C ARG A 181 13.96 -9.56 9.00
N PHE A 182 13.39 -10.08 7.90
CA PHE A 182 11.94 -10.26 7.80
C PHE A 182 11.39 -11.12 8.93
N VAL A 183 12.01 -12.27 9.19
CA VAL A 183 11.56 -13.22 10.22
C VAL A 183 11.74 -12.67 11.63
N ASN A 184 12.81 -11.96 11.88
CA ASN A 184 13.14 -11.51 13.25
C ASN A 184 12.53 -10.17 13.63
N GLU A 185 12.19 -9.32 12.65
CA GLU A 185 11.72 -7.96 12.91
C GLU A 185 10.34 -7.70 12.26
N TRP A 186 10.26 -7.72 10.92
CA TRP A 186 9.10 -7.18 10.21
C TRP A 186 7.85 -8.05 10.28
N ILE A 187 7.97 -9.35 10.05
CA ILE A 187 6.84 -10.29 10.16
C ILE A 187 6.24 -10.29 11.59
N PRO A 188 7.04 -10.33 12.67
CA PRO A 188 6.52 -10.19 14.02
C PRO A 188 5.79 -8.86 14.29
N MET A 189 6.30 -7.74 13.74
CA MET A 189 5.63 -6.42 13.89
C MET A 189 4.30 -6.37 13.13
N GLU A 190 4.26 -6.89 11.89
CA GLU A 190 3.04 -6.99 11.10
C GLU A 190 2.01 -7.88 11.80
N ASN A 191 2.40 -9.08 12.23
CA ASN A 191 1.49 -9.99 12.94
C ASN A 191 0.93 -9.37 14.22
N LYS A 192 1.77 -8.69 15.00
CA LYS A 192 1.33 -7.96 16.19
C LYS A 192 0.26 -6.91 15.84
N TYR A 193 0.43 -6.20 14.76
CA TYR A 193 -0.54 -5.20 14.29
C TYR A 193 -1.83 -5.87 13.82
N PHE A 194 -1.73 -6.90 12.99
CA PHE A 194 -2.88 -7.63 12.50
C PHE A 194 -3.70 -8.23 13.65
N ASP A 195 -3.04 -8.88 14.60
CA ASP A 195 -3.68 -9.52 15.76
C ASP A 195 -4.35 -8.49 16.69
N ALA A 196 -3.63 -7.42 17.03
CA ALA A 196 -4.13 -6.41 17.96
C ALA A 196 -5.41 -5.71 17.48
N TYR A 197 -5.52 -5.49 16.17
CA TYR A 197 -6.62 -4.76 15.57
C TYR A 197 -7.58 -5.62 14.75
N ARG A 198 -7.30 -6.93 14.62
CA ARG A 198 -8.08 -7.91 13.86
C ARG A 198 -8.37 -7.41 12.43
N ILE A 199 -7.31 -6.95 11.76
CA ILE A 199 -7.40 -6.23 10.48
C ILE A 199 -8.16 -7.04 9.43
N TRP A 200 -7.82 -8.33 9.29
CA TRP A 200 -8.44 -9.22 8.29
C TRP A 200 -9.95 -9.40 8.44
N GLU A 201 -10.51 -9.18 9.64
CA GLU A 201 -11.96 -9.32 9.85
C GLU A 201 -12.78 -8.18 9.24
N LYS A 202 -12.12 -7.07 8.97
CA LYS A 202 -12.72 -5.86 8.41
C LYS A 202 -12.46 -5.71 6.92
N CYS A 203 -11.80 -6.70 6.30
CA CYS A 203 -11.31 -6.67 4.93
C CYS A 203 -11.88 -7.81 4.10
N ILE A 204 -12.00 -7.60 2.80
CA ILE A 204 -12.13 -8.66 1.81
C ILE A 204 -10.75 -9.33 1.71
N ARG A 205 -10.68 -10.63 2.01
CA ARG A 205 -9.42 -11.38 1.96
C ARG A 205 -9.14 -11.78 0.51
N ILE A 206 -7.94 -11.49 0.04
CA ILE A 206 -7.51 -11.74 -1.34
C ILE A 206 -6.18 -12.47 -1.37
N SER A 207 -6.03 -13.38 -2.34
CA SER A 207 -4.75 -13.99 -2.67
C SER A 207 -4.28 -13.44 -4.02
N ILE A 208 -3.10 -12.82 -4.03
CA ILE A 208 -2.50 -12.24 -5.24
C ILE A 208 -1.45 -13.23 -5.73
N THR A 209 -1.71 -13.82 -6.89
CA THR A 209 -0.81 -14.82 -7.54
C THR A 209 0.22 -14.17 -8.43
#